data_57b7510ed8180bde5ae9a066918b9450
#
_entry.id   57b7510ed8180bde5ae9a066918b9450
#
_cell.length_a   1.000
_cell.length_b   1.000
_cell.length_c   1.000
_cell.angle_alpha   90.00
_cell.angle_beta   90.00
_cell.angle_gamma   90.00
#
_symmetry.space_group_name_H-M   'P 1'
#
loop_
_entity.id
_entity.type
_entity.pdbx_description
1 polymer ?
#
loop_
_entity_poly.entity_id
_entity_poly.type
_entity_poly.pdbx_seq_one_letter_code
_entity_poly.pdbx_strand_id
1 'polypeptide(L)'
;ISYFGVFIFSPFVSRIVKRFGKKEAVTFGSVVCALAYVLMLVLPITPDGRGLGLYVLCQVIAMLGGGIGSCLSWSLMADAIDYNEWKFGVREEGTTYALHSFFRKLAQGIGPSLGLVLATKLGYDASLKAAQTIEVATRMRYLVPVMYLGSYIVMIIAYGVVFNLCLLYTSPSPR
;
A
#
# COMPACT_ATOMS: atom_id res chain seq x y z
N ILE A 1 10.31 8.46 -7.00
CA ILE A 1 9.92 7.28 -7.82
C ILE A 1 8.56 6.75 -7.35
N SER A 2 8.26 6.68 -6.03
CA SER A 2 7.01 6.13 -5.49
C SER A 2 5.73 6.83 -5.97
N TYR A 3 5.78 8.12 -6.30
CA TYR A 3 4.63 8.88 -6.79
C TYR A 3 4.36 8.71 -8.29
N PHE A 4 5.28 8.12 -9.04
CA PHE A 4 5.12 7.94 -10.49
C PHE A 4 3.93 7.03 -10.83
N GLY A 5 3.71 5.99 -10.03
CA GLY A 5 2.53 5.13 -10.15
C GLY A 5 1.21 5.88 -9.98
N VAL A 6 1.15 6.85 -9.07
CA VAL A 6 -0.05 7.68 -8.85
C VAL A 6 -0.38 8.50 -10.10
N PHE A 7 0.62 9.13 -10.73
CA PHE A 7 0.41 9.91 -11.95
C PHE A 7 -0.06 9.08 -13.13
N ILE A 8 0.49 7.88 -13.32
CA ILE A 8 0.09 6.97 -14.41
C ILE A 8 -1.34 6.47 -14.21
N PHE A 9 -1.71 6.10 -12.98
CA PHE A 9 -3.02 5.52 -12.71
C PHE A 9 -4.14 6.54 -12.50
N SER A 10 -3.82 7.78 -12.09
CA SER A 10 -4.82 8.82 -11.82
C SER A 10 -5.89 8.95 -12.93
N PRO A 11 -5.57 9.00 -14.22
CA PRO A 11 -6.59 9.09 -15.27
C PRO A 11 -7.41 7.79 -15.46
N PHE A 12 -6.88 6.65 -15.03
CA PHE A 12 -7.56 5.36 -15.16
C PHE A 12 -8.37 4.99 -13.92
N VAL A 13 -8.04 5.52 -12.75
CA VAL A 13 -8.72 5.23 -11.47
C VAL A 13 -10.21 5.50 -11.57
N SER A 14 -10.63 6.61 -12.18
CA SER A 14 -12.04 6.94 -12.34
C SER A 14 -12.82 5.91 -13.18
N ARG A 15 -12.20 5.34 -14.22
CA ARG A 15 -12.81 4.27 -15.04
C ARG A 15 -12.90 2.95 -14.28
N ILE A 16 -11.85 2.60 -13.54
CA ILE A 16 -11.79 1.38 -12.73
C ILE A 16 -12.85 1.45 -11.63
N VAL A 17 -12.92 2.58 -10.92
CA VAL A 17 -13.89 2.80 -9.84
C VAL A 17 -15.33 2.77 -10.33
N LYS A 18 -15.62 3.38 -11.50
CA LYS A 18 -16.97 3.34 -12.08
C LYS A 18 -17.41 1.93 -12.46
N ARG A 19 -16.48 1.05 -12.81
CA ARG A 19 -16.78 -0.31 -13.26
C ARG A 19 -16.81 -1.33 -12.13
N PHE A 20 -15.91 -1.23 -11.17
CA PHE A 20 -15.67 -2.25 -10.15
C PHE A 20 -15.99 -1.78 -8.73
N GLY A 21 -16.11 -0.48 -8.50
CA GLY A 21 -16.22 0.09 -7.16
C GLY A 21 -14.87 0.48 -6.55
N LYS A 22 -14.90 1.34 -5.51
CA LYS A 22 -13.68 1.83 -4.83
C LYS A 22 -13.04 0.74 -3.97
N LYS A 23 -13.85 -0.02 -3.22
CA LYS A 23 -13.42 -1.12 -2.36
C LYS A 23 -12.69 -2.19 -3.17
N GLU A 24 -13.34 -2.67 -4.22
CA GLU A 24 -12.83 -3.72 -5.10
C GLU A 24 -11.54 -3.29 -5.78
N ALA A 25 -11.47 -2.04 -6.24
CA ALA A 25 -10.27 -1.49 -6.87
C ALA A 25 -9.06 -1.47 -5.93
N VAL A 26 -9.23 -1.04 -4.67
CA VAL A 26 -8.15 -1.02 -3.66
C VAL A 26 -7.77 -2.44 -3.25
N THR A 27 -8.74 -3.31 -3.05
CA THR A 27 -8.48 -4.72 -2.69
C THR A 27 -7.73 -5.43 -3.81
N PHE A 28 -8.16 -5.26 -5.06
CA PHE A 28 -7.48 -5.82 -6.23
C PHE A 28 -6.03 -5.30 -6.35
N GLY A 29 -5.82 -3.98 -6.24
CA GLY A 29 -4.49 -3.39 -6.24
C GLY A 29 -3.60 -3.97 -5.14
N SER A 30 -4.14 -4.17 -3.94
CA SER A 30 -3.42 -4.77 -2.81
C SER A 30 -3.07 -6.24 -3.05
N VAL A 31 -3.95 -7.02 -3.69
CA VAL A 31 -3.67 -8.41 -4.08
C VAL A 31 -2.56 -8.48 -5.12
N VAL A 32 -2.59 -7.62 -6.14
CA VAL A 32 -1.51 -7.53 -7.14
C VAL A 32 -0.17 -7.22 -6.49
N CYS A 33 -0.14 -6.27 -5.54
CA CYS A 33 1.06 -5.96 -4.77
C CYS A 33 1.55 -7.16 -3.96
N ALA A 34 0.66 -7.84 -3.23
CA ALA A 34 1.02 -9.01 -2.44
C ALA A 34 1.61 -10.11 -3.31
N LEU A 35 1.01 -10.40 -4.46
CA LEU A 35 1.52 -11.39 -5.42
C LEU A 35 2.90 -10.98 -5.97
N ALA A 36 3.11 -9.72 -6.30
CA ALA A 36 4.41 -9.22 -6.75
C ALA A 36 5.49 -9.40 -5.67
N TYR A 37 5.18 -9.12 -4.39
CA TYR A 37 6.13 -9.33 -3.30
C TYR A 37 6.37 -10.81 -3.00
N VAL A 38 5.36 -11.67 -3.10
CA VAL A 38 5.57 -13.14 -3.02
C VAL A 38 6.51 -13.59 -4.13
N LEU A 39 6.30 -13.14 -5.37
CA LEU A 39 7.18 -13.47 -6.49
C LEU A 39 8.61 -12.99 -6.24
N MET A 40 8.81 -11.78 -5.69
CA MET A 40 10.12 -11.27 -5.31
C MET A 40 10.83 -12.14 -4.27
N LEU A 41 10.10 -12.78 -3.35
CA LEU A 41 10.68 -13.69 -2.36
C LEU A 41 11.16 -15.01 -2.99
N VAL A 42 10.46 -15.50 -4.00
CA VAL A 42 10.76 -16.79 -4.65
C VAL A 42 11.82 -16.66 -5.74
N LEU A 43 11.96 -15.48 -6.34
CA LEU A 43 12.91 -15.27 -7.45
C LEU A 43 14.36 -15.51 -7.03
N PRO A 44 15.10 -16.39 -7.73
CA PRO A 44 16.53 -16.55 -7.52
C PRO A 44 17.28 -15.34 -8.11
N ILE A 45 17.86 -14.53 -7.24
CA ILE A 45 18.79 -13.46 -7.65
C ILE A 45 20.18 -13.90 -7.26
N THR A 46 21.08 -13.95 -8.24
CA THR A 46 22.49 -14.27 -8.01
C THR A 46 23.29 -12.99 -7.82
N PRO A 47 24.48 -13.07 -7.16
CA PRO A 47 25.39 -11.92 -7.02
C PRO A 47 25.81 -11.32 -8.36
N ASP A 48 25.79 -12.11 -9.44
CA ASP A 48 26.09 -11.67 -10.81
C ASP A 48 25.01 -10.80 -11.46
N GLY A 49 23.95 -10.47 -10.72
CA GLY A 49 22.84 -9.63 -11.20
C GLY A 49 21.80 -10.38 -12.04
N ARG A 50 21.91 -11.71 -12.19
CA ARG A 50 20.86 -12.50 -12.85
C ARG A 50 19.57 -12.43 -12.02
N GLY A 51 18.43 -12.18 -12.68
CA GLY A 51 17.13 -12.02 -12.02
C GLY A 51 16.84 -10.59 -11.53
N LEU A 52 17.81 -9.67 -11.53
CA LEU A 52 17.61 -8.29 -11.08
C LEU A 52 16.53 -7.57 -11.90
N GLY A 53 16.52 -7.76 -13.23
CA GLY A 53 15.51 -7.15 -14.10
C GLY A 53 14.10 -7.58 -13.76
N LEU A 54 13.90 -8.87 -13.45
CA LEU A 54 12.61 -9.40 -13.05
C LEU A 54 12.21 -8.90 -11.65
N TYR A 55 13.16 -8.78 -10.72
CA TYR A 55 12.93 -8.17 -9.41
C TYR A 55 12.46 -6.71 -9.53
N VAL A 56 13.14 -5.92 -10.37
CA VAL A 56 12.76 -4.52 -10.64
C VAL A 56 11.37 -4.46 -11.29
N LEU A 57 11.06 -5.37 -12.22
CA LEU A 57 9.74 -5.46 -12.84
C LEU A 57 8.64 -5.74 -11.80
N CYS A 58 8.86 -6.69 -10.89
CA CYS A 58 7.93 -6.97 -9.79
C CYS A 58 7.75 -5.74 -8.89
N GLN A 59 8.85 -5.01 -8.60
CA GLN A 59 8.77 -3.77 -7.83
C GLN A 59 7.95 -2.70 -8.54
N VAL A 60 8.09 -2.54 -9.86
CA VAL A 60 7.27 -1.62 -10.66
C VAL A 60 5.79 -2.02 -10.61
N ILE A 61 5.48 -3.31 -10.78
CA ILE A 61 4.11 -3.82 -10.68
C ILE A 61 3.51 -3.54 -9.29
N ALA A 62 4.27 -3.79 -8.23
CA ALA A 62 3.84 -3.48 -6.86
C ALA A 62 3.59 -1.96 -6.67
N MET A 63 4.46 -1.09 -7.21
CA MET A 63 4.25 0.36 -7.15
C MET A 63 2.97 0.79 -7.89
N LEU A 64 2.70 0.18 -9.02
CA LEU A 64 1.51 0.46 -9.80
C LEU A 64 0.24 0.05 -9.03
N GLY A 65 0.21 -1.15 -8.46
CA GLY A 65 -0.91 -1.63 -7.63
C GLY A 65 -1.13 -0.75 -6.39
N GLY A 66 -0.05 -0.38 -5.69
CA GLY A 66 -0.10 0.52 -4.52
C GLY A 66 -0.56 1.95 -4.85
N GLY A 67 -0.32 2.40 -6.08
CA GLY A 67 -0.79 3.69 -6.59
C GLY A 67 -2.31 3.82 -6.57
N ILE A 68 -3.05 2.74 -6.84
CA ILE A 68 -4.52 2.72 -6.78
C ILE A 68 -4.99 3.01 -5.35
N GLY A 69 -4.43 2.34 -4.36
CA GLY A 69 -4.76 2.55 -2.95
C GLY A 69 -4.46 3.99 -2.49
N SER A 70 -3.32 4.54 -2.91
CA SER A 70 -2.93 5.91 -2.58
C SER A 70 -3.88 6.96 -3.17
N CYS A 71 -4.33 6.77 -4.42
CA CYS A 71 -5.30 7.65 -5.07
C CYS A 71 -6.67 7.61 -4.38
N LEU A 72 -7.11 6.42 -3.96
CA LEU A 72 -8.46 6.22 -3.44
C LEU A 72 -8.58 6.46 -1.93
N SER A 73 -7.48 6.50 -1.18
CA SER A 73 -7.49 6.62 0.28
C SER A 73 -8.27 7.86 0.76
N TRP A 74 -8.09 9.01 0.12
CA TRP A 74 -8.83 10.24 0.43
C TRP A 74 -10.32 10.16 0.06
N SER A 75 -10.62 9.51 -1.06
CA SER A 75 -12.00 9.30 -1.49
C SER A 75 -12.76 8.34 -0.57
N LEU A 76 -12.10 7.30 -0.08
CA LEU A 76 -12.69 6.37 0.89
C LEU A 76 -12.93 7.02 2.26
N MET A 77 -12.08 7.97 2.64
CA MET A 77 -12.30 8.76 3.85
C MET A 77 -13.52 9.69 3.71
N ALA A 78 -13.70 10.33 2.55
CA ALA A 78 -14.90 11.12 2.30
C ALA A 78 -16.17 10.27 2.36
N ASP A 79 -16.13 9.06 1.78
CA ASP A 79 -17.25 8.11 1.86
C ASP A 79 -17.57 7.70 3.31
N ALA A 80 -16.56 7.59 4.17
CA ALA A 80 -16.76 7.29 5.60
C ALA A 80 -17.43 8.46 6.34
N ILE A 81 -17.12 9.71 5.99
CA ILE A 81 -17.79 10.91 6.54
C ILE A 81 -19.26 10.93 6.12
N ASP A 82 -19.55 10.72 4.84
CA ASP A 82 -20.91 10.71 4.32
C ASP A 82 -21.75 9.56 4.94
N TYR A 83 -21.12 8.38 5.15
CA TYR A 83 -21.75 7.28 5.85
C TYR A 83 -22.07 7.61 7.32
N ASN A 84 -21.17 8.29 8.02
CA ASN A 84 -21.36 8.71 9.40
C ASN A 84 -22.54 9.70 9.50
N GLU A 85 -22.61 10.67 8.61
CA GLU A 85 -23.73 11.61 8.51
C GLU A 85 -25.07 10.89 8.26
N TRP A 86 -25.09 9.96 7.30
CA TRP A 86 -26.28 9.18 6.99
C TRP A 86 -26.76 8.32 8.17
N LYS A 87 -25.84 7.69 8.88
CA LYS A 87 -26.17 6.73 9.95
C LYS A 87 -26.50 7.40 11.28
N PHE A 88 -25.77 8.45 11.61
CA PHE A 88 -25.84 9.09 12.93
C PHE A 88 -26.42 10.51 12.90
N GLY A 89 -26.69 11.07 11.73
CA GLY A 89 -27.20 12.42 11.55
C GLY A 89 -26.21 13.53 11.87
N VAL A 90 -24.93 13.20 12.07
CA VAL A 90 -23.88 14.15 12.44
C VAL A 90 -22.73 14.06 11.44
N ARG A 91 -22.38 15.21 10.85
CA ARG A 91 -21.26 15.32 9.91
C ARG A 91 -19.98 15.75 10.65
N GLU A 92 -19.16 14.80 11.02
CA GLU A 92 -17.91 15.06 11.76
C GLU A 92 -16.68 15.01 10.84
N GLU A 93 -16.56 15.98 9.95
CA GLU A 93 -15.40 16.06 9.04
C GLU A 93 -14.09 16.28 9.82
N GLY A 94 -14.07 17.24 10.74
CA GLY A 94 -12.87 17.62 11.47
C GLY A 94 -12.26 16.47 12.26
N THR A 95 -13.08 15.71 12.99
CA THR A 95 -12.67 14.55 13.80
C THR A 95 -12.10 13.45 12.89
N THR A 96 -12.80 13.14 11.79
CA THR A 96 -12.37 12.09 10.85
C THR A 96 -11.05 12.44 10.17
N TYR A 97 -10.91 13.70 9.71
CA TYR A 97 -9.63 14.18 9.13
C TYR A 97 -8.50 14.19 10.14
N ALA A 98 -8.76 14.60 11.38
CA ALA A 98 -7.75 14.63 12.44
C ALA A 98 -7.25 13.21 12.76
N LEU A 99 -8.15 12.24 12.94
CA LEU A 99 -7.80 10.84 13.18
C LEU A 99 -7.02 10.23 12.01
N HIS A 100 -7.49 10.41 10.78
CA HIS A 100 -6.79 9.92 9.60
C HIS A 100 -5.36 10.50 9.50
N SER A 101 -5.22 11.82 9.71
CA SER A 101 -3.93 12.50 9.65
C SER A 101 -3.01 12.06 10.77
N PHE A 102 -3.54 11.87 11.98
CA PHE A 102 -2.79 11.38 13.13
C PHE A 102 -2.21 9.97 12.86
N PHE A 103 -3.06 9.01 12.50
CA PHE A 103 -2.61 7.65 12.24
C PHE A 103 -1.67 7.57 11.04
N ARG A 104 -1.90 8.37 10.01
CA ARG A 104 -1.00 8.46 8.86
C ARG A 104 0.40 8.96 9.25
N LYS A 105 0.49 10.02 10.06
CA LYS A 105 1.77 10.53 10.55
C LYS A 105 2.45 9.55 11.50
N LEU A 106 1.68 8.91 12.37
CA LEU A 106 2.17 7.89 13.28
C LEU A 106 2.80 6.72 12.50
N ALA A 107 2.10 6.22 11.47
CA ALA A 107 2.60 5.16 10.60
C ALA A 107 3.86 5.59 9.82
N GLN A 108 3.92 6.85 9.35
CA GLN A 108 5.09 7.40 8.68
C GLN A 108 6.32 7.53 9.60
N GLY A 109 6.12 7.73 10.89
CA GLY A 109 7.21 7.74 11.88
C GLY A 109 7.65 6.32 12.29
N ILE A 110 6.69 5.48 12.65
CA ILE A 110 6.96 4.12 13.15
C ILE A 110 7.49 3.20 12.05
N GLY A 111 6.91 3.27 10.84
CA GLY A 111 7.26 2.35 9.75
C GLY A 111 8.74 2.37 9.36
N PRO A 112 9.31 3.53 8.98
CA PRO A 112 10.72 3.64 8.66
C PRO A 112 11.65 3.33 9.84
N SER A 113 11.25 3.71 11.07
CA SER A 113 12.03 3.43 12.28
C SER A 113 12.10 1.93 12.55
N LEU A 114 10.97 1.22 12.45
CA LEU A 114 10.94 -0.23 12.57
C LEU A 114 11.76 -0.92 11.49
N GLY A 115 11.66 -0.43 10.24
CA GLY A 115 12.46 -0.92 9.12
C GLY A 115 13.96 -0.78 9.38
N LEU A 116 14.39 0.37 9.89
CA LEU A 116 15.80 0.61 10.22
C LEU A 116 16.29 -0.28 11.38
N VAL A 117 15.49 -0.44 12.45
CA VAL A 117 15.83 -1.32 13.57
C VAL A 117 15.96 -2.77 13.10
N LEU A 118 15.06 -3.24 12.26
CA LEU A 118 15.15 -4.60 11.69
C LEU A 118 16.36 -4.75 10.78
N ALA A 119 16.65 -3.74 9.96
CA ALA A 119 17.83 -3.73 9.10
C ALA A 119 19.13 -3.82 9.90
N THR A 120 19.29 -3.00 10.95
CA THR A 120 20.48 -3.02 11.81
C THR A 120 20.64 -4.35 12.54
N LYS A 121 19.54 -4.97 13.00
CA LYS A 121 19.57 -6.32 13.60
C LYS A 121 20.03 -7.40 12.61
N LEU A 122 19.80 -7.20 11.31
CA LEU A 122 20.28 -8.10 10.26
C LEU A 122 21.71 -7.80 9.81
N GLY A 123 22.39 -6.87 10.46
CA GLY A 123 23.80 -6.52 10.22
C GLY A 123 24.00 -5.37 9.24
N TYR A 124 22.95 -4.62 8.88
CA TYR A 124 23.08 -3.43 8.05
C TYR A 124 23.85 -2.33 8.78
N ASP A 125 24.93 -1.85 8.19
CA ASP A 125 25.73 -0.71 8.67
C ASP A 125 25.55 0.48 7.72
N ALA A 126 24.95 1.54 8.22
CA ALA A 126 24.69 2.75 7.44
C ALA A 126 25.97 3.47 6.97
N SER A 127 27.09 3.29 7.69
CA SER A 127 28.38 3.89 7.33
C SER A 127 28.97 3.29 6.05
N LEU A 128 28.70 2.02 5.78
CA LEU A 128 29.21 1.29 4.61
C LEU A 128 28.42 1.59 3.33
N LYS A 129 27.25 2.24 3.44
CA LYS A 129 26.37 2.58 2.28
C LYS A 129 26.14 1.38 1.36
N ALA A 130 26.66 1.44 0.12
CA ALA A 130 26.57 0.37 -0.87
C ALA A 130 27.59 -0.76 -0.69
N ALA A 131 28.61 -0.58 0.15
CA ALA A 131 29.66 -1.57 0.39
C ALA A 131 29.30 -2.62 1.46
N GLN A 132 28.02 -2.98 1.55
CA GLN A 132 27.55 -4.05 2.44
C GLN A 132 28.10 -5.41 2.01
N THR A 133 28.27 -6.32 2.98
CA THR A 133 28.65 -7.70 2.65
C THR A 133 27.53 -8.40 1.87
N ILE A 134 27.88 -9.37 1.03
CA ILE A 134 26.91 -10.16 0.24
C ILE A 134 25.85 -10.81 1.13
N GLU A 135 26.25 -11.26 2.31
CA GLU A 135 25.34 -11.86 3.29
C GLU A 135 24.28 -10.86 3.79
N VAL A 136 24.72 -9.66 4.17
CA VAL A 136 23.81 -8.58 4.60
C VAL A 136 22.90 -8.15 3.46
N ALA A 137 23.44 -7.98 2.26
CA ALA A 137 22.65 -7.65 1.07
C ALA A 137 21.57 -8.70 0.78
N THR A 138 21.89 -9.98 0.94
CA THR A 138 20.93 -11.08 0.77
C THR A 138 19.84 -11.02 1.84
N ARG A 139 20.17 -10.78 3.10
CA ARG A 139 19.19 -10.63 4.19
C ARG A 139 18.27 -9.43 3.95
N MET A 140 18.84 -8.30 3.52
CA MET A 140 18.06 -7.09 3.17
C MET A 140 17.09 -7.34 2.02
N ARG A 141 17.49 -8.13 1.03
CA ARG A 141 16.64 -8.51 -0.10
C ARG A 141 15.36 -9.20 0.34
N TYR A 142 15.39 -10.01 1.40
CA TYR A 142 14.21 -10.68 1.94
C TYR A 142 13.41 -9.81 2.91
N LEU A 143 14.07 -8.95 3.69
CA LEU A 143 13.42 -8.08 4.66
C LEU A 143 12.36 -7.19 4.01
N VAL A 144 12.73 -6.50 2.95
CA VAL A 144 11.84 -5.50 2.30
C VAL A 144 10.56 -6.14 1.75
N PRO A 145 10.61 -7.20 0.93
CA PRO A 145 9.39 -7.86 0.44
C PRO A 145 8.52 -8.44 1.56
N VAL A 146 9.12 -9.01 2.63
CA VAL A 146 8.37 -9.56 3.76
C VAL A 146 7.59 -8.47 4.49
N MET A 147 8.21 -7.33 4.77
CA MET A 147 7.53 -6.21 5.42
C MET A 147 6.36 -5.67 4.58
N TYR A 148 6.59 -5.46 3.29
CA TYR A 148 5.54 -4.97 2.40
C TYR A 148 4.43 -6.02 2.20
N LEU A 149 4.77 -7.29 2.06
CA LEU A 149 3.78 -8.37 1.97
C LEU A 149 2.87 -8.39 3.19
N GLY A 150 3.45 -8.32 4.40
CA GLY A 150 2.68 -8.22 5.64
C GLY A 150 1.72 -7.03 5.65
N SER A 151 2.19 -5.86 5.22
CA SER A 151 1.36 -4.66 5.11
C SER A 151 0.20 -4.83 4.12
N TYR A 152 0.45 -5.42 2.95
CA TYR A 152 -0.62 -5.64 1.96
C TYR A 152 -1.61 -6.73 2.37
N ILE A 153 -1.19 -7.75 3.12
CA ILE A 153 -2.12 -8.73 3.72
C ILE A 153 -3.07 -8.02 4.68
N VAL A 154 -2.57 -7.15 5.55
CA VAL A 154 -3.40 -6.33 6.44
C VAL A 154 -4.35 -5.44 5.64
N MET A 155 -3.89 -4.81 4.57
CA MET A 155 -4.75 -4.00 3.69
C MET A 155 -5.85 -4.82 3.02
N ILE A 156 -5.55 -6.02 2.52
CA ILE A 156 -6.53 -6.91 1.91
C ILE A 156 -7.62 -7.29 2.91
N ILE A 157 -7.24 -7.61 4.15
CA ILE A 157 -8.19 -7.91 5.22
C ILE A 157 -9.01 -6.67 5.57
N ALA A 158 -8.37 -5.53 5.76
CA ALA A 158 -9.04 -4.28 6.13
C ALA A 158 -10.07 -3.84 5.08
N TYR A 159 -9.67 -3.78 3.82
CA TYR A 159 -10.57 -3.34 2.75
C TYR A 159 -11.49 -4.45 2.23
N GLY A 160 -11.02 -5.69 2.16
CA GLY A 160 -11.80 -6.81 1.65
C GLY A 160 -12.89 -7.28 2.63
N VAL A 161 -12.59 -7.33 3.93
CA VAL A 161 -13.48 -7.89 4.95
C VAL A 161 -14.12 -6.81 5.83
N VAL A 162 -13.32 -5.89 6.38
CA VAL A 162 -13.80 -4.92 7.38
C VAL A 162 -14.54 -3.75 6.73
N PHE A 163 -14.06 -3.26 5.58
CA PHE A 163 -14.65 -2.11 4.92
C PHE A 163 -15.87 -2.50 4.09
N ASN A 164 -17.07 -2.33 4.66
CA ASN A 164 -18.36 -2.69 4.03
C ASN A 164 -19.24 -1.47 3.68
N LEU A 165 -18.65 -0.29 3.52
CA LEU A 165 -19.39 0.94 3.19
C LEU A 165 -19.89 0.99 1.74
N CYS A 166 -19.42 0.11 0.88
CA CYS A 166 -19.65 0.18 -0.57
C CYS A 166 -21.07 -0.20 -1.02
N LEU A 167 -21.86 -0.84 -0.17
CA LEU A 167 -23.23 -1.27 -0.52
C LEU A 167 -24.25 -0.11 -0.57
N LEU A 168 -23.90 1.07 -0.07
CA LEU A 168 -24.80 2.24 0.00
C LEU A 168 -24.74 3.17 -1.22
N TYR A 169 -23.68 3.07 -2.04
CA TYR A 169 -23.47 3.96 -3.19
C TYR A 169 -24.19 3.53 -4.48
N THR A 170 -24.88 2.40 -4.47
CA THR A 170 -25.75 1.97 -5.58
C THR A 170 -27.17 2.51 -5.47
N SER A 171 -27.53 3.15 -4.36
CA SER A 171 -28.79 3.86 -4.22
C SER A 171 -28.64 5.30 -4.72
N PRO A 172 -29.48 5.78 -5.67
CA PRO A 172 -29.45 7.16 -6.08
C PRO A 172 -29.75 8.04 -4.86
N SER A 173 -28.84 8.99 -4.59
CA SER A 173 -29.01 10.01 -3.56
C SER A 173 -30.40 10.66 -3.74
N PRO A 174 -31.26 10.67 -2.72
CA PRO A 174 -32.44 11.50 -2.77
C PRO A 174 -31.98 12.98 -2.84
N ARG A 175 -32.40 13.64 -3.92
CA ARG A 175 -32.20 15.10 -4.10
C ARG A 175 -33.10 15.85 -3.15
#